data_8cc6365ee6f04a63f5e47b1673397bc7
#
_entry.id   8cc6365ee6f04a63f5e47b1673397bc7
#
_cell.length_a   1.000
_cell.length_b   1.000
_cell.length_c   1.000
_cell.angle_alpha   90.00
_cell.angle_beta   90.00
_cell.angle_gamma   90.00
#
_symmetry.space_group_name_H-M   'P 1'
#
loop_
_entity.id
_entity.type
_entity.pdbx_description
1 polymer ?
#
loop_
_entity_poly.entity_id
_entity_poly.type
_entity_poly.pdbx_seq_one_letter_code
_entity_poly.pdbx_strand_id
1 'polypeptide(L)'
;YATSYRTAYVGDAIQYVLDINKFVTDGWGPWHEAGHLRQQVPWKFYNMGEVQNNIYSLSVEKAFNQPSNLEKSGTYTKAFQYLEQTNKNYDEISDAFVKLVMLWQLQLAYGEDFYPKLHQLYRDMSSNELPQTDENKKQLFMISASKVAKQNLIPFFEKWGLHPNNDTIQKVTALGYPILTAEIWRGTDSNPNSLNVLEGNQFAWSLKGIGDFEFAKVNLNKSTEEMQID
;
A
#
# COMPACT_ATOMS: atom_id res chain seq x y z
N TYR A 1 -1.44 14.25 14.27
CA TYR A 1 -2.36 14.47 13.14
C TYR A 1 -1.64 15.10 11.94
N ALA A 2 -2.15 14.83 10.75
CA ALA A 2 -1.66 15.45 9.51
C ALA A 2 -2.65 16.50 8.98
N THR A 3 -2.11 17.49 8.26
CA THR A 3 -2.86 18.42 7.41
C THR A 3 -2.36 18.26 5.97
N SER A 4 -2.85 19.07 5.04
CA SER A 4 -2.42 19.01 3.62
C SER A 4 -0.93 19.37 3.40
N TYR A 5 -0.26 19.95 4.38
CA TYR A 5 1.11 20.49 4.23
C TYR A 5 2.04 20.20 5.40
N ARG A 6 1.56 19.61 6.50
CA ARG A 6 2.40 19.29 7.67
C ARG A 6 1.82 18.16 8.52
N THR A 7 2.69 17.52 9.28
CA THR A 7 2.31 16.70 10.44
C THR A 7 2.52 17.48 11.74
N ALA A 8 1.74 17.19 12.77
CA ALA A 8 1.86 17.83 14.07
C ALA A 8 1.70 16.78 15.18
N TYR A 9 2.53 16.91 16.20
CA TYR A 9 2.61 15.99 17.33
C TYR A 9 2.47 16.78 18.61
N VAL A 10 1.69 16.30 19.56
CA VAL A 10 1.40 16.96 20.82
C VAL A 10 1.75 16.07 22.01
N GLY A 11 2.11 16.70 23.13
CA GLY A 11 2.46 15.97 24.35
C GLY A 11 3.58 14.96 24.13
N ASP A 12 3.43 13.79 24.71
CA ASP A 12 4.44 12.73 24.66
C ASP A 12 4.65 12.14 23.26
N ALA A 13 3.73 12.37 22.33
CA ALA A 13 3.85 11.87 20.96
C ALA A 13 5.04 12.48 20.20
N ILE A 14 5.53 13.66 20.61
CA ILE A 14 6.66 14.32 19.97
C ILE A 14 7.96 13.51 20.11
N GLN A 15 8.10 12.70 21.18
CA GLN A 15 9.30 11.87 21.40
C GLN A 15 9.52 10.85 20.27
N TYR A 16 8.45 10.39 19.62
CA TYR A 16 8.56 9.43 18.49
C TYR A 16 9.08 10.07 17.20
N VAL A 17 9.27 11.38 17.19
CA VAL A 17 9.90 12.13 16.08
C VAL A 17 11.27 12.63 16.46
N LEU A 18 11.48 13.00 17.74
CA LEU A 18 12.74 13.57 18.21
C LEU A 18 13.78 12.52 18.60
N ASP A 19 13.35 11.32 19.04
CA ASP A 19 14.23 10.21 19.38
C ASP A 19 14.33 9.26 18.19
N ILE A 20 15.49 9.20 17.56
CA ILE A 20 15.71 8.37 16.37
C ILE A 20 15.48 6.88 16.65
N ASN A 21 15.80 6.39 17.84
CA ASN A 21 15.56 4.99 18.18
C ASN A 21 14.05 4.70 18.23
N LYS A 22 13.28 5.55 18.90
CA LYS A 22 11.82 5.43 18.95
C LYS A 22 11.21 5.59 17.57
N PHE A 23 11.70 6.53 16.77
CA PHE A 23 11.22 6.72 15.40
C PHE A 23 11.41 5.45 14.55
N VAL A 24 12.55 4.78 14.68
CA VAL A 24 12.87 3.58 13.89
C VAL A 24 12.16 2.32 14.42
N THR A 25 12.01 2.19 15.75
CA THR A 25 11.52 0.94 16.35
C THR A 25 10.03 0.95 16.68
N ASP A 26 9.43 2.14 16.88
CA ASP A 26 8.05 2.32 17.31
C ASP A 26 7.40 3.58 16.68
N GLY A 27 7.86 3.95 15.49
CA GLY A 27 7.45 5.17 14.80
C GLY A 27 6.12 5.06 14.03
N TRP A 28 5.26 4.09 14.33
CA TRP A 28 4.02 3.90 13.58
C TRP A 28 3.18 5.17 13.46
N GLY A 29 2.97 5.89 14.55
CA GLY A 29 2.20 7.14 14.54
C GLY A 29 2.79 8.20 13.58
N PRO A 30 4.06 8.60 13.71
CA PRO A 30 4.73 9.45 12.74
C PRO A 30 4.67 8.97 11.30
N TRP A 31 4.85 7.68 11.03
CA TRP A 31 4.79 7.12 9.67
C TRP A 31 3.37 7.20 9.11
N HIS A 32 2.37 6.93 9.95
CA HIS A 32 0.95 7.04 9.62
C HIS A 32 0.57 8.48 9.24
N GLU A 33 0.98 9.46 10.03
CA GLU A 33 0.70 10.86 9.74
C GLU A 33 1.44 11.33 8.46
N ALA A 34 2.67 10.89 8.24
CA ALA A 34 3.38 11.15 7.01
C ALA A 34 2.68 10.49 5.79
N GLY A 35 2.07 9.32 6.01
CA GLY A 35 1.27 8.63 5.02
C GLY A 35 0.08 9.45 4.52
N HIS A 36 -0.60 10.19 5.39
CA HIS A 36 -1.69 11.09 4.99
C HIS A 36 -1.27 12.14 3.97
N LEU A 37 -0.02 12.63 4.03
CA LEU A 37 0.53 13.58 3.05
C LEU A 37 0.74 12.98 1.66
N ARG A 38 0.69 11.67 1.54
CA ARG A 38 0.92 10.93 0.29
C ARG A 38 -0.35 10.33 -0.30
N GLN A 39 -1.44 10.32 0.46
CA GLN A 39 -2.71 9.79 -0.02
C GLN A 39 -3.22 10.54 -1.25
N GLN A 40 -3.78 9.79 -2.17
CA GLN A 40 -4.41 10.33 -3.37
C GLN A 40 -5.94 10.19 -3.27
N VAL A 41 -6.63 11.31 -3.32
CA VAL A 41 -8.10 11.38 -3.21
C VAL A 41 -8.83 10.51 -4.25
N PRO A 42 -8.37 10.37 -5.51
CA PRO A 42 -9.08 9.62 -6.54
C PRO A 42 -9.34 8.14 -6.25
N TRP A 43 -8.59 7.50 -5.35
CA TRP A 43 -8.85 6.12 -4.96
C TRP A 43 -9.09 5.95 -3.45
N LYS A 44 -9.28 7.07 -2.74
CA LYS A 44 -9.72 7.09 -1.36
C LYS A 44 -11.25 7.03 -1.29
N PHE A 45 -11.82 5.84 -1.32
CA PHE A 45 -13.26 5.58 -1.27
C PHE A 45 -13.72 5.20 0.14
N TYR A 46 -14.97 5.48 0.49
CA TYR A 46 -15.57 5.20 1.79
C TYR A 46 -14.62 5.52 2.97
N ASN A 47 -14.50 4.64 3.94
CA ASN A 47 -13.68 4.83 5.14
C ASN A 47 -12.20 4.45 4.93
N MET A 48 -11.65 4.64 3.73
CA MET A 48 -10.26 4.26 3.41
C MET A 48 -9.21 5.28 3.84
N GLY A 49 -9.63 6.44 4.38
CA GLY A 49 -8.70 7.49 4.79
C GLY A 49 -7.65 7.03 5.79
N GLU A 50 -8.09 6.29 6.83
CA GLU A 50 -7.23 5.73 7.87
C GLU A 50 -6.70 4.33 7.54
N VAL A 51 -6.92 3.86 6.32
CA VAL A 51 -6.44 2.56 5.85
C VAL A 51 -5.28 2.73 4.88
N GLN A 52 -5.48 3.53 3.83
CA GLN A 52 -4.50 3.69 2.75
C GLN A 52 -3.18 4.30 3.19
N ASN A 53 -3.21 5.26 4.13
CA ASN A 53 -2.01 5.89 4.69
C ASN A 53 -1.09 4.86 5.37
N ASN A 54 -1.64 3.77 5.90
CA ASN A 54 -0.86 2.71 6.54
C ASN A 54 -0.08 1.81 5.57
N ILE A 55 -0.34 1.88 4.26
CA ILE A 55 0.55 1.28 3.26
C ILE A 55 1.97 1.87 3.39
N TYR A 56 2.06 3.18 3.62
CA TYR A 56 3.34 3.85 3.83
C TYR A 56 3.97 3.46 5.16
N SER A 57 3.16 3.31 6.22
CA SER A 57 3.64 2.84 7.53
C SER A 57 4.27 1.45 7.42
N LEU A 58 3.60 0.51 6.76
CA LEU A 58 4.13 -0.83 6.51
C LEU A 58 5.39 -0.81 5.64
N SER A 59 5.45 0.09 4.65
CA SER A 59 6.65 0.23 3.81
C SER A 59 7.84 0.77 4.59
N VAL A 60 7.62 1.72 5.51
CA VAL A 60 8.66 2.25 6.40
C VAL A 60 9.10 1.20 7.43
N GLU A 61 8.14 0.48 8.02
CA GLU A 61 8.40 -0.63 8.93
C GLU A 61 9.34 -1.68 8.28
N LYS A 62 9.01 -2.06 7.04
CA LYS A 62 9.83 -2.97 6.24
C LYS A 62 11.22 -2.39 5.93
N ALA A 63 11.30 -1.10 5.55
CA ALA A 63 12.57 -0.44 5.26
C ALA A 63 13.50 -0.36 6.48
N PHE A 64 12.93 -0.27 7.68
CA PHE A 64 13.68 -0.32 8.94
C PHE A 64 13.90 -1.75 9.46
N ASN A 65 13.59 -2.79 8.68
CA ASN A 65 13.66 -4.19 9.08
C ASN A 65 12.93 -4.51 10.38
N GLN A 66 11.82 -3.81 10.65
CA GLN A 66 10.96 -4.08 11.79
C GLN A 66 10.03 -5.25 11.48
N PRO A 67 9.68 -6.07 12.48
CA PRO A 67 8.70 -7.12 12.30
C PRO A 67 7.33 -6.53 11.94
N SER A 68 6.64 -7.14 10.97
CA SER A 68 5.34 -6.65 10.49
C SER A 68 4.32 -6.43 11.60
N ASN A 69 3.73 -5.24 11.64
CA ASN A 69 2.65 -4.92 12.56
C ASN A 69 1.43 -5.82 12.34
N LEU A 70 1.12 -6.15 11.08
CA LEU A 70 -0.01 -7.03 10.74
C LEU A 70 0.17 -8.45 11.29
N GLU A 71 1.41 -8.95 11.35
CA GLU A 71 1.72 -10.25 11.97
C GLU A 71 1.71 -10.16 13.49
N LYS A 72 2.43 -9.20 14.07
CA LYS A 72 2.49 -8.98 15.52
C LYS A 72 1.12 -8.82 16.17
N SER A 73 0.21 -8.12 15.52
CA SER A 73 -1.15 -7.87 16.03
C SER A 73 -2.14 -9.00 15.76
N GLY A 74 -1.74 -10.05 15.04
CA GLY A 74 -2.63 -11.14 14.64
C GLY A 74 -3.69 -10.72 13.61
N THR A 75 -3.47 -9.62 12.89
CA THR A 75 -4.43 -9.08 11.92
C THR A 75 -4.69 -10.05 10.77
N TYR A 76 -3.68 -10.78 10.31
CA TYR A 76 -3.87 -11.79 9.25
C TYR A 76 -4.85 -12.89 9.68
N THR A 77 -4.83 -13.33 10.93
CA THR A 77 -5.81 -14.30 11.43
C THR A 77 -7.25 -13.77 11.31
N LYS A 78 -7.47 -12.52 11.71
CA LYS A 78 -8.79 -11.88 11.57
C LYS A 78 -9.20 -11.73 10.10
N ALA A 79 -8.26 -11.33 9.24
CA ALA A 79 -8.49 -11.20 7.81
C ALA A 79 -8.87 -12.56 7.18
N PHE A 80 -8.18 -13.63 7.52
CA PHE A 80 -8.50 -14.97 7.02
C PHE A 80 -9.86 -15.45 7.53
N GLN A 81 -10.21 -15.19 8.79
CA GLN A 81 -11.56 -15.47 9.32
C GLN A 81 -12.65 -14.71 8.54
N TYR A 82 -12.40 -13.43 8.20
CA TYR A 82 -13.30 -12.68 7.35
C TYR A 82 -13.44 -13.31 5.95
N LEU A 83 -12.33 -13.74 5.35
CA LEU A 83 -12.33 -14.35 4.00
C LEU A 83 -13.06 -15.70 3.92
N GLU A 84 -13.32 -16.37 5.03
CA GLU A 84 -14.11 -17.61 5.09
C GLU A 84 -15.62 -17.35 5.22
N GLN A 85 -16.07 -16.12 5.42
CA GLN A 85 -17.49 -15.78 5.47
C GLN A 85 -18.14 -15.95 4.10
N THR A 86 -19.42 -16.34 4.08
CA THR A 86 -20.18 -16.53 2.84
C THR A 86 -20.62 -15.21 2.22
N ASN A 87 -21.10 -14.28 3.03
CA ASN A 87 -21.57 -12.95 2.59
C ASN A 87 -20.58 -11.90 3.04
N LYS A 88 -19.68 -11.51 2.14
CA LYS A 88 -18.65 -10.52 2.41
C LYS A 88 -19.00 -9.19 1.79
N ASN A 89 -18.81 -8.12 2.54
CA ASN A 89 -18.85 -6.76 2.04
C ASN A 89 -17.62 -6.01 2.59
N TYR A 90 -16.66 -5.72 1.73
CA TYR A 90 -15.43 -5.03 2.12
C TYR A 90 -15.71 -3.67 2.76
N ASP A 91 -16.73 -2.95 2.28
CA ASP A 91 -17.06 -1.61 2.79
C ASP A 91 -17.54 -1.65 4.26
N GLU A 92 -18.09 -2.79 4.69
CA GLU A 92 -18.60 -3.00 6.05
C GLU A 92 -17.56 -3.52 7.05
N ILE A 93 -16.34 -3.84 6.62
CA ILE A 93 -15.26 -4.21 7.54
C ILE A 93 -14.99 -3.02 8.45
N SER A 94 -15.17 -3.20 9.76
CA SER A 94 -14.95 -2.16 10.76
C SER A 94 -13.48 -2.01 11.19
N ASP A 95 -12.70 -3.10 11.15
CA ASP A 95 -11.29 -3.09 11.51
C ASP A 95 -10.45 -2.56 10.32
N ALA A 96 -9.87 -1.36 10.49
CA ALA A 96 -9.05 -0.71 9.46
C ALA A 96 -7.82 -1.54 9.06
N PHE A 97 -7.25 -2.29 10.00
CA PHE A 97 -6.10 -3.13 9.72
C PHE A 97 -6.49 -4.38 8.91
N VAL A 98 -7.68 -4.95 9.13
CA VAL A 98 -8.21 -6.01 8.27
C VAL A 98 -8.41 -5.51 6.84
N LYS A 99 -8.94 -4.30 6.65
CA LYS A 99 -9.02 -3.66 5.32
C LYS A 99 -7.62 -3.46 4.72
N LEU A 100 -6.66 -3.05 5.52
CA LEU A 100 -5.28 -2.83 5.09
C LEU A 100 -4.63 -4.11 4.53
N VAL A 101 -4.97 -5.29 5.08
CA VAL A 101 -4.44 -6.56 4.57
C VAL A 101 -4.72 -6.75 3.09
N MET A 102 -5.93 -6.43 2.60
CA MET A 102 -6.24 -6.51 1.16
C MET A 102 -5.27 -5.67 0.33
N LEU A 103 -5.04 -4.44 0.75
CA LEU A 103 -4.13 -3.55 0.04
C LEU A 103 -2.69 -4.04 0.11
N TRP A 104 -2.25 -4.49 1.28
CA TRP A 104 -0.89 -4.95 1.48
C TRP A 104 -0.59 -6.24 0.71
N GLN A 105 -1.57 -7.13 0.57
CA GLN A 105 -1.45 -8.34 -0.25
C GLN A 105 -1.17 -8.06 -1.73
N LEU A 106 -1.67 -6.94 -2.28
CA LEU A 106 -1.30 -6.51 -3.63
C LEU A 106 0.19 -6.15 -3.71
N GLN A 107 0.74 -5.46 -2.71
CA GLN A 107 2.18 -5.18 -2.67
C GLN A 107 3.01 -6.45 -2.44
N LEU A 108 2.58 -7.35 -1.58
CA LEU A 108 3.26 -8.61 -1.35
C LEU A 108 3.31 -9.47 -2.62
N ALA A 109 2.21 -9.51 -3.38
CA ALA A 109 2.12 -10.29 -4.60
C ALA A 109 2.88 -9.68 -5.79
N TYR A 110 2.80 -8.36 -5.98
CA TYR A 110 3.31 -7.67 -7.17
C TYR A 110 4.57 -6.82 -6.92
N GLY A 111 5.04 -6.77 -5.67
CA GLY A 111 6.28 -6.10 -5.28
C GLY A 111 6.14 -4.62 -4.96
N GLU A 112 7.26 -4.03 -4.57
CA GLU A 112 7.32 -2.68 -4.02
C GLU A 112 6.93 -1.57 -5.01
N ASP A 113 7.00 -1.84 -6.29
CA ASP A 113 6.61 -0.93 -7.37
C ASP A 113 5.09 -0.82 -7.56
N PHE A 114 4.31 -1.71 -6.98
CA PHE A 114 2.87 -1.75 -7.23
C PHE A 114 2.20 -0.40 -6.93
N TYR A 115 2.36 0.10 -5.71
CA TYR A 115 1.75 1.38 -5.33
C TYR A 115 2.40 2.60 -5.99
N PRO A 116 3.73 2.71 -6.14
CA PRO A 116 4.34 3.75 -6.97
C PRO A 116 3.75 3.85 -8.37
N LYS A 117 3.59 2.72 -9.07
CA LYS A 117 2.98 2.68 -10.41
C LYS A 117 1.48 3.03 -10.39
N LEU A 118 0.75 2.56 -9.38
CA LEU A 118 -0.67 2.91 -9.20
C LEU A 118 -0.83 4.42 -9.01
N HIS A 119 -0.01 5.02 -8.16
CA HIS A 119 -0.04 6.46 -7.91
C HIS A 119 0.36 7.27 -9.13
N GLN A 120 1.33 6.80 -9.92
CA GLN A 120 1.70 7.45 -11.18
C GLN A 120 0.52 7.41 -12.16
N LEU A 121 -0.13 6.27 -12.30
CA LEU A 121 -1.29 6.12 -13.18
C LEU A 121 -2.40 7.13 -12.84
N TYR A 122 -2.69 7.35 -11.55
CA TYR A 122 -3.68 8.36 -11.14
C TYR A 122 -3.21 9.80 -11.37
N ARG A 123 -1.92 10.10 -11.23
CA ARG A 123 -1.38 11.44 -11.53
C ARG A 123 -1.41 11.76 -13.01
N ASP A 124 -1.32 10.75 -13.87
CA ASP A 124 -1.33 10.91 -15.33
C ASP A 124 -2.75 11.02 -15.89
N MET A 125 -3.79 10.75 -15.09
CA MET A 125 -5.18 10.95 -15.49
C MET A 125 -5.52 12.42 -15.58
N SER A 126 -6.27 12.79 -16.62
CA SER A 126 -6.89 14.11 -16.71
C SER A 126 -7.96 14.30 -15.63
N SER A 127 -8.27 15.52 -15.28
CA SER A 127 -9.30 15.83 -14.26
C SER A 127 -10.67 15.25 -14.60
N ASN A 128 -11.00 15.08 -15.87
CA ASN A 128 -12.26 14.49 -16.33
C ASN A 128 -12.33 12.96 -16.15
N GLU A 129 -11.20 12.30 -16.03
CA GLU A 129 -11.11 10.85 -15.79
C GLU A 129 -11.16 10.52 -14.31
N LEU A 130 -10.94 11.51 -13.44
CA LEU A 130 -10.89 11.29 -12.00
C LEU A 130 -12.30 11.10 -11.42
N PRO A 131 -12.52 10.06 -10.63
CA PRO A 131 -13.83 9.73 -10.09
C PRO A 131 -14.25 10.70 -8.98
N GLN A 132 -15.52 11.04 -8.94
CA GLN A 132 -16.07 11.99 -7.97
C GLN A 132 -16.81 11.31 -6.80
N THR A 133 -17.39 10.14 -7.02
CA THR A 133 -18.13 9.39 -5.98
C THR A 133 -17.28 8.25 -5.43
N ASP A 134 -17.52 7.85 -4.20
CA ASP A 134 -16.80 6.74 -3.57
C ASP A 134 -16.97 5.43 -4.34
N GLU A 135 -18.18 5.18 -4.88
CA GLU A 135 -18.41 4.00 -5.72
C GLU A 135 -17.54 4.04 -6.98
N ASN A 136 -17.49 5.16 -7.68
CA ASN A 136 -16.66 5.30 -8.88
C ASN A 136 -15.16 5.20 -8.56
N LYS A 137 -14.71 5.71 -7.39
CA LYS A 137 -13.33 5.55 -6.93
C LYS A 137 -12.99 4.06 -6.70
N LYS A 138 -13.89 3.33 -6.05
CA LYS A 138 -13.75 1.88 -5.82
C LYS A 138 -13.66 1.11 -7.13
N GLN A 139 -14.57 1.39 -8.07
CA GLN A 139 -14.58 0.73 -9.37
C GLN A 139 -13.32 1.06 -10.19
N LEU A 140 -12.90 2.32 -10.23
CA LEU A 140 -11.67 2.72 -10.90
C LEU A 140 -10.42 2.10 -10.23
N PHE A 141 -10.42 1.95 -8.90
CA PHE A 141 -9.32 1.29 -8.20
C PHE A 141 -9.12 -0.15 -8.69
N MET A 142 -10.19 -0.93 -8.84
CA MET A 142 -10.11 -2.30 -9.33
C MET A 142 -9.55 -2.37 -10.76
N ILE A 143 -9.96 -1.45 -11.64
CA ILE A 143 -9.44 -1.35 -13.02
C ILE A 143 -7.96 -0.97 -12.99
N SER A 144 -7.61 0.06 -12.22
CA SER A 144 -6.25 0.59 -12.13
C SER A 144 -5.27 -0.41 -11.54
N ALA A 145 -5.68 -1.11 -10.47
CA ALA A 145 -4.91 -2.19 -9.87
C ALA A 145 -4.65 -3.32 -10.87
N SER A 146 -5.67 -3.72 -11.64
CA SER A 146 -5.52 -4.74 -12.69
C SER A 146 -4.56 -4.30 -13.80
N LYS A 147 -4.58 -3.01 -14.18
CA LYS A 147 -3.62 -2.45 -15.16
C LYS A 147 -2.19 -2.51 -14.64
N VAL A 148 -1.96 -2.12 -13.39
CA VAL A 148 -0.63 -2.14 -12.77
C VAL A 148 -0.10 -3.56 -12.61
N ALA A 149 -0.95 -4.47 -12.13
CA ALA A 149 -0.63 -5.88 -11.98
C ALA A 149 -0.40 -6.60 -13.31
N LYS A 150 -0.88 -6.03 -14.43
CA LYS A 150 -0.99 -6.71 -15.74
C LYS A 150 -1.71 -8.06 -15.60
N GLN A 151 -2.73 -8.10 -14.76
CA GLN A 151 -3.51 -9.28 -14.46
C GLN A 151 -4.96 -8.90 -14.17
N ASN A 152 -5.93 -9.74 -14.56
CA ASN A 152 -7.31 -9.54 -14.19
C ASN A 152 -7.49 -9.94 -12.72
N LEU A 153 -7.62 -8.91 -11.85
CA LEU A 153 -7.71 -9.05 -10.40
C LEU A 153 -9.15 -9.21 -9.89
N ILE A 154 -10.15 -9.34 -10.76
CA ILE A 154 -11.56 -9.50 -10.33
C ILE A 154 -11.71 -10.63 -9.29
N PRO A 155 -11.12 -11.83 -9.46
CA PRO A 155 -11.24 -12.89 -8.47
C PRO A 155 -10.71 -12.51 -7.08
N PHE A 156 -9.65 -11.71 -7.02
CA PHE A 156 -9.09 -11.21 -5.76
C PHE A 156 -10.05 -10.26 -5.06
N PHE A 157 -10.60 -9.30 -5.79
CA PHE A 157 -11.55 -8.33 -5.23
C PHE A 157 -12.85 -8.98 -4.78
N GLU A 158 -13.38 -9.91 -5.57
CA GLU A 158 -14.57 -10.69 -5.18
C GLU A 158 -14.31 -11.54 -3.92
N LYS A 159 -13.12 -12.15 -3.81
CA LYS A 159 -12.75 -12.89 -2.59
C LYS A 159 -12.79 -12.01 -1.35
N TRP A 160 -12.40 -10.74 -1.49
CA TRP A 160 -12.46 -9.75 -0.42
C TRP A 160 -13.84 -9.11 -0.24
N GLY A 161 -14.82 -9.40 -1.07
CA GLY A 161 -16.14 -8.77 -1.03
C GLY A 161 -16.14 -7.32 -1.54
N LEU A 162 -15.14 -6.96 -2.32
CA LEU A 162 -15.11 -5.71 -3.07
C LEU A 162 -15.68 -5.96 -4.46
N HIS A 163 -17.00 -5.75 -4.60
CA HIS A 163 -17.75 -6.21 -5.77
C HIS A 163 -17.59 -5.27 -6.98
N PRO A 164 -17.06 -5.76 -8.11
CA PRO A 164 -17.05 -5.01 -9.35
C PRO A 164 -18.45 -4.96 -9.96
N ASN A 165 -18.81 -3.83 -10.55
CA ASN A 165 -20.00 -3.72 -11.39
C ASN A 165 -19.73 -4.26 -12.81
N ASN A 166 -20.76 -4.41 -13.62
CA ASN A 166 -20.66 -4.95 -14.98
C ASN A 166 -19.70 -4.14 -15.87
N ASP A 167 -19.70 -2.81 -15.77
CA ASP A 167 -18.80 -1.92 -16.52
C ASP A 167 -17.32 -2.18 -16.14
N THR A 168 -17.05 -2.31 -14.84
CA THR A 168 -15.72 -2.65 -14.33
C THR A 168 -15.25 -4.02 -14.84
N ILE A 169 -16.12 -5.03 -14.78
CA ILE A 169 -15.80 -6.37 -15.30
C ILE A 169 -15.45 -6.29 -16.80
N GLN A 170 -16.27 -5.58 -17.60
CA GLN A 170 -16.02 -5.40 -19.01
C GLN A 170 -14.70 -4.67 -19.29
N LYS A 171 -14.42 -3.59 -18.57
CA LYS A 171 -13.18 -2.81 -18.72
C LYS A 171 -11.95 -3.62 -18.34
N VAL A 172 -11.98 -4.38 -17.25
CA VAL A 172 -10.86 -5.24 -16.83
C VAL A 172 -10.66 -6.38 -17.83
N THR A 173 -11.75 -7.00 -18.31
CA THR A 173 -11.67 -8.05 -19.35
C THR A 173 -11.09 -7.52 -20.65
N ALA A 174 -11.48 -6.31 -21.06
CA ALA A 174 -10.98 -5.67 -22.28
C ALA A 174 -9.47 -5.33 -22.23
N LEU A 175 -8.84 -5.33 -21.05
CA LEU A 175 -7.38 -5.21 -20.94
C LEU A 175 -6.64 -6.41 -21.53
N GLY A 176 -7.30 -7.56 -21.71
CA GLY A 176 -6.71 -8.77 -22.27
C GLY A 176 -5.67 -9.44 -21.38
N TYR A 177 -5.60 -9.08 -20.09
CA TYR A 177 -4.66 -9.70 -19.16
C TYR A 177 -5.16 -11.07 -18.66
N PRO A 178 -4.25 -11.99 -18.30
CA PRO A 178 -4.63 -13.29 -17.75
C PRO A 178 -5.41 -13.13 -16.45
N ILE A 179 -6.39 -14.00 -16.24
CA ILE A 179 -7.16 -14.02 -14.99
C ILE A 179 -6.26 -14.52 -13.86
N LEU A 180 -6.35 -13.88 -12.70
CA LEU A 180 -5.65 -14.31 -11.50
C LEU A 180 -6.20 -15.67 -11.03
N THR A 181 -5.31 -16.66 -10.94
CA THR A 181 -5.62 -18.00 -10.42
C THR A 181 -4.91 -18.29 -9.10
N ALA A 182 -3.85 -17.56 -8.79
CA ALA A 182 -3.11 -17.71 -7.54
C ALA A 182 -3.85 -17.09 -6.35
N GLU A 183 -3.80 -17.74 -5.21
CA GLU A 183 -4.47 -17.32 -3.98
C GLU A 183 -3.67 -16.23 -3.23
N ILE A 184 -3.41 -15.08 -3.88
CA ILE A 184 -2.64 -13.98 -3.27
C ILE A 184 -3.30 -13.44 -1.99
N TRP A 185 -4.61 -13.66 -1.80
CA TRP A 185 -5.32 -13.31 -0.58
C TRP A 185 -4.93 -14.15 0.65
N ARG A 186 -4.07 -15.15 0.51
CA ARG A 186 -3.46 -15.91 1.60
C ARG A 186 -2.05 -15.43 1.95
N GLY A 187 -1.53 -14.42 1.23
CA GLY A 187 -0.21 -13.86 1.48
C GLY A 187 -0.11 -13.16 2.83
N THR A 188 1.01 -13.34 3.51
CA THR A 188 1.44 -12.62 4.71
C THR A 188 2.86 -12.10 4.50
N ASP A 189 3.37 -11.26 5.40
CA ASP A 189 4.76 -10.77 5.28
C ASP A 189 5.78 -11.91 5.34
N SER A 190 5.54 -12.93 6.17
CA SER A 190 6.40 -14.12 6.26
C SER A 190 6.22 -15.11 5.10
N ASN A 191 5.05 -15.08 4.43
CA ASN A 191 4.74 -15.91 3.27
C ASN A 191 3.95 -15.10 2.22
N PRO A 192 4.64 -14.28 1.43
CA PRO A 192 4.00 -13.25 0.61
C PRO A 192 3.18 -13.77 -0.58
N ASN A 193 3.23 -15.06 -0.93
CA ASN A 193 2.62 -15.61 -2.15
C ASN A 193 2.96 -14.74 -3.38
N SER A 194 4.21 -14.33 -3.46
CA SER A 194 4.68 -13.42 -4.50
C SER A 194 4.53 -14.03 -5.88
N LEU A 195 3.92 -13.28 -6.79
CA LEU A 195 3.85 -13.60 -8.21
C LEU A 195 4.99 -12.96 -9.01
N ASN A 196 5.83 -12.17 -8.33
CA ASN A 196 6.97 -11.53 -8.97
C ASN A 196 8.06 -12.53 -9.29
N VAL A 197 7.94 -13.06 -10.45
CA VAL A 197 9.08 -13.50 -11.25
C VAL A 197 9.51 -12.30 -12.11
N LEU A 198 9.75 -11.16 -11.52
CA LEU A 198 10.53 -10.13 -12.18
C LEU A 198 11.97 -10.40 -11.86
N GLU A 199 12.57 -11.20 -12.75
CA GLU A 199 14.00 -11.38 -12.84
C GLU A 199 14.71 -10.03 -12.73
N GLY A 200 15.54 -9.89 -11.69
CA GLY A 200 16.77 -9.12 -11.83
C GLY A 200 16.73 -7.62 -11.65
N ASN A 201 15.77 -7.02 -10.99
CA ASN A 201 15.92 -5.62 -10.59
C ASN A 201 15.98 -5.46 -9.06
N GLN A 202 17.20 -5.38 -8.57
CA GLN A 202 17.48 -4.77 -7.28
C GLN A 202 17.00 -3.32 -7.36
N PHE A 203 15.91 -2.97 -6.65
CA PHE A 203 15.50 -1.59 -6.53
C PHE A 203 16.48 -0.83 -5.68
N ALA A 204 17.26 0.02 -6.34
CA ALA A 204 17.81 1.18 -5.67
C ALA A 204 16.64 2.16 -5.48
N TRP A 205 16.26 2.48 -4.26
CA TRP A 205 15.40 3.62 -3.96
C TRP A 205 16.13 4.88 -4.41
N SER A 206 15.83 5.38 -5.59
CA SER A 206 16.18 6.74 -5.92
C SER A 206 15.02 7.62 -5.47
N LEU A 207 15.12 8.19 -4.29
CA LEU A 207 14.37 9.38 -3.93
C LEU A 207 14.92 10.51 -4.81
N LYS A 208 14.42 10.61 -6.03
CA LYS A 208 14.49 11.87 -6.76
C LYS A 208 13.57 12.82 -6.01
N GLY A 209 14.13 13.50 -5.02
CA GLY A 209 13.47 14.51 -4.25
C GLY A 209 13.11 15.70 -5.12
N ILE A 210 12.24 16.53 -4.61
CA ILE A 210 11.99 17.89 -5.09
C ILE A 210 13.30 18.67 -4.88
N GLY A 211 14.03 18.93 -5.97
CA GLY A 211 15.38 19.51 -5.96
C GLY A 211 16.46 18.42 -6.09
N ASP A 212 17.58 18.81 -6.64
CA ASP A 212 18.72 17.97 -7.02
C ASP A 212 19.47 17.32 -5.83
N PHE A 213 18.74 16.65 -4.95
CA PHE A 213 19.32 15.83 -3.89
C PHE A 213 19.35 14.38 -4.35
N GLU A 214 20.48 13.94 -4.88
CA GLU A 214 20.82 12.54 -4.93
C GLU A 214 21.14 12.09 -3.50
N PHE A 215 20.28 11.25 -2.92
CA PHE A 215 20.66 10.56 -1.69
C PHE A 215 21.64 9.46 -2.05
N ALA A 216 22.83 9.56 -1.51
CA ALA A 216 23.83 8.52 -1.58
C ALA A 216 23.25 7.18 -1.10
N LYS A 217 23.62 6.10 -1.74
CA LYS A 217 23.29 4.74 -1.29
C LYS A 217 23.85 4.55 0.11
N VAL A 218 23.00 4.51 1.11
CA VAL A 218 23.41 4.11 2.45
C VAL A 218 23.56 2.59 2.44
N ASN A 219 24.80 2.12 2.35
CA ASN A 219 25.11 0.71 2.51
C ASN A 219 25.26 0.42 4.00
N LEU A 220 24.17 -0.06 4.62
CA LEU A 220 24.11 -0.36 6.04
C LEU A 220 25.08 -1.46 6.51
N ASN A 221 25.77 -2.14 5.59
CA ASN A 221 26.76 -3.18 5.89
C ASN A 221 28.20 -2.66 5.93
N LYS A 222 28.43 -1.36 5.72
CA LYS A 222 29.74 -0.75 5.82
C LYS A 222 29.95 -0.09 7.18
N SER A 223 31.17 -0.19 7.70
CA SER A 223 31.55 0.53 8.93
C SER A 223 31.45 2.04 8.71
N THR A 224 31.22 2.79 9.79
CA THR A 224 31.07 4.24 9.77
C THR A 224 32.26 4.99 9.18
N GLU A 225 33.41 4.34 9.02
CA GLU A 225 34.63 4.91 8.41
C GLU A 225 34.58 4.92 6.87
N GLU A 226 33.62 4.24 6.26
CA GLU A 226 33.52 4.15 4.80
C GLU A 226 32.33 4.90 4.20
N MET A 227 31.65 5.75 4.97
CA MET A 227 30.60 6.62 4.43
C MET A 227 31.26 7.77 3.65
N GLN A 228 31.37 7.59 2.34
CA GLN A 228 31.56 8.70 1.42
C GLN A 228 30.21 9.17 0.92
N ILE A 229 29.96 10.44 1.07
CA ILE A 229 28.84 11.15 0.46
C ILE A 229 29.41 11.74 -0.83
N ASP A 230 29.06 11.13 -1.96
CA ASP A 230 29.30 11.71 -3.29
C ASP A 230 28.16 12.64 -3.68
#